data_f306f6954b3df2ad5efae355de67c06c
#
_entry.id   f306f6954b3df2ad5efae355de67c06c
#
_cell.length_a   1.000
_cell.length_b   1.000
_cell.length_c   1.000
_cell.angle_alpha   90.00
_cell.angle_beta   90.00
_cell.angle_gamma   90.00
#
_symmetry.space_group_name_H-M   'P 1'
#
loop_
_entity.id
_entity.type
_entity.pdbx_description
1 polymer ?
#
loop_
_entity_poly.entity_id
_entity_poly.type
_entity_poly.pdbx_seq_one_letter_code
_entity_poly.pdbx_strand_id
1 'polypeptide(L)'
;MSSDDICIGDNFSTFEKQDKVLVALSGGVDSSVCIRILKDQGFDVTALVIRFSPAHDKAVAAATEVAKQLNVPLHEADVTELFEKDVIAPFCEEYCNGITPSPCVMCNPLVKFKTLADAADKLGIHYIASGHYARVEETDGVYHIAKAISAPRDQSYMLYRLPQDILQRLLLPVGEFEKPDIREMAKDMHLASADAPDSQEICFIPNGDYAEYIKSRGIAAKQGRFIGPKGEDLGAHKGVEHYTVGQRRGVGVAYGEPVFVKAILPNGDIQLSVGGEEFYSGITLTNTVFTSNV
;
A
#
# COMPACT_ATOMS: atom_id res chain seq x y z
N MET A 1 -12.05 37.22 22.24
CA MET A 1 -12.55 35.85 22.03
C MET A 1 -11.34 35.04 21.63
N SER A 2 -10.91 34.17 22.49
CA SER A 2 -9.67 33.41 22.43
C SER A 2 -9.72 32.41 21.28
N SER A 3 -8.64 32.37 20.50
CA SER A 3 -8.34 31.30 19.60
C SER A 3 -8.16 30.02 20.39
N ASP A 4 -9.16 29.16 20.36
CA ASP A 4 -9.05 27.82 20.95
C ASP A 4 -8.04 27.01 20.14
N ASP A 5 -6.95 26.64 20.81
CA ASP A 5 -5.92 25.75 20.32
C ASP A 5 -6.57 24.43 19.92
N ILE A 6 -6.47 24.08 18.64
CA ILE A 6 -6.75 22.73 18.16
C ILE A 6 -5.64 21.87 18.74
N CYS A 7 -5.93 21.13 19.81
CA CYS A 7 -5.06 20.07 20.32
C CYS A 7 -4.94 18.96 19.27
N ILE A 8 -3.93 19.06 18.43
CA ILE A 8 -3.39 17.91 17.71
C ILE A 8 -2.69 17.08 18.80
N GLY A 9 -3.06 15.82 18.91
CA GLY A 9 -2.75 14.92 20.02
C GLY A 9 -1.36 15.08 20.66
N ASP A 10 -1.25 14.86 21.95
CA ASP A 10 -0.13 15.17 22.85
C ASP A 10 1.28 14.73 22.38
N ASN A 11 1.39 13.90 21.34
CA ASN A 11 2.65 13.44 20.79
C ASN A 11 3.44 14.48 19.96
N PHE A 12 2.83 15.62 19.61
CA PHE A 12 3.49 16.69 18.85
C PHE A 12 4.01 17.85 19.72
N SER A 13 3.72 17.88 21.01
CA SER A 13 4.09 18.99 21.91
C SER A 13 5.56 18.98 22.35
N THR A 14 6.33 17.95 22.05
CA THR A 14 7.72 17.77 22.50
C THR A 14 8.77 18.03 21.44
N PHE A 15 8.38 18.42 20.21
CA PHE A 15 9.35 18.67 19.14
C PHE A 15 10.12 19.97 19.35
N GLU A 16 11.45 19.86 19.41
CA GLU A 16 12.30 21.04 19.31
C GLU A 16 12.14 21.69 17.94
N LYS A 17 12.14 23.03 17.88
CA LYS A 17 12.14 23.76 16.62
C LYS A 17 13.32 23.27 15.78
N GLN A 18 13.05 22.67 14.61
CA GLN A 18 14.01 22.15 13.63
C GLN A 18 14.27 20.62 13.67
N ASP A 19 13.38 19.81 14.22
CA ASP A 19 13.48 18.38 14.03
C ASP A 19 13.49 18.02 12.52
N LYS A 20 14.40 17.12 12.15
CA LYS A 20 14.56 16.70 10.76
C LYS A 20 13.66 15.51 10.45
N VAL A 21 13.06 15.53 9.27
CA VAL A 21 12.23 14.42 8.79
C VAL A 21 12.57 14.06 7.34
N LEU A 22 12.65 12.77 7.05
CA LEU A 22 12.81 12.24 5.69
C LEU A 22 11.45 11.75 5.19
N VAL A 23 10.92 12.40 4.15
CA VAL A 23 9.61 12.10 3.58
C VAL A 23 9.74 11.24 2.33
N ALA A 24 9.03 10.11 2.28
CA ALA A 24 8.88 9.32 1.05
C ALA A 24 8.00 10.08 0.04
N LEU A 25 8.61 10.66 -0.99
CA LEU A 25 7.97 11.45 -2.02
C LEU A 25 7.75 10.63 -3.28
N SER A 26 6.50 10.35 -3.63
CA SER A 26 6.13 9.61 -4.85
C SER A 26 5.82 10.50 -6.05
N GLY A 27 5.81 11.82 -5.89
CA GLY A 27 5.35 12.77 -6.90
C GLY A 27 3.82 12.91 -6.98
N GLY A 28 3.06 12.12 -6.22
CA GLY A 28 1.60 12.24 -6.11
C GLY A 28 1.18 13.28 -5.07
N VAL A 29 -0.12 13.64 -5.11
CA VAL A 29 -0.73 14.67 -4.25
C VAL A 29 -0.45 14.44 -2.77
N ASP A 30 -0.75 13.24 -2.27
CA ASP A 30 -0.74 12.95 -0.84
C ASP A 30 0.67 13.09 -0.23
N SER A 31 1.70 12.57 -0.91
CA SER A 31 3.09 12.71 -0.47
C SER A 31 3.62 14.15 -0.55
N SER A 32 3.11 14.93 -1.50
CA SER A 32 3.48 16.34 -1.65
C SER A 32 2.86 17.21 -0.55
N VAL A 33 1.59 16.97 -0.24
CA VAL A 33 0.89 17.66 0.87
C VAL A 33 1.47 17.24 2.22
N CYS A 34 1.90 15.98 2.38
CA CYS A 34 2.64 15.53 3.57
C CYS A 34 3.87 16.42 3.85
N ILE A 35 4.65 16.77 2.83
CA ILE A 35 5.79 17.71 2.97
C ILE A 35 5.31 19.08 3.47
N ARG A 36 4.22 19.61 2.90
CA ARG A 36 3.69 20.91 3.29
C ARG A 36 3.25 20.92 4.75
N ILE A 37 2.47 19.92 5.19
CA ILE A 37 2.01 19.82 6.58
C ILE A 37 3.20 19.80 7.53
N LEU A 38 4.22 19.01 7.25
CA LEU A 38 5.40 18.90 8.10
C LEU A 38 6.21 20.21 8.15
N LYS A 39 6.35 20.91 7.02
CA LYS A 39 7.01 22.25 7.00
C LYS A 39 6.21 23.27 7.80
N ASP A 40 4.89 23.26 7.71
CA ASP A 40 4.03 24.18 8.47
C ASP A 40 4.08 23.86 9.98
N GLN A 41 4.36 22.62 10.35
CA GLN A 41 4.64 22.19 11.74
C GLN A 41 6.07 22.51 12.22
N GLY A 42 6.93 23.04 11.35
CA GLY A 42 8.28 23.50 11.70
C GLY A 42 9.39 22.47 11.48
N PHE A 43 9.12 21.33 10.85
CA PHE A 43 10.15 20.36 10.52
C PHE A 43 11.10 20.86 9.40
N ASP A 44 12.38 20.50 9.54
CA ASP A 44 13.35 20.58 8.44
C ASP A 44 13.18 19.33 7.54
N VAL A 45 12.54 19.52 6.40
CA VAL A 45 12.08 18.41 5.55
C VAL A 45 13.11 18.12 4.45
N THR A 46 13.53 16.87 4.37
CA THR A 46 14.24 16.27 3.24
C THR A 46 13.35 15.21 2.60
N ALA A 47 13.39 15.07 1.28
CA ALA A 47 12.60 14.09 0.54
C ALA A 47 13.47 12.93 0.04
N LEU A 48 12.87 11.74 -0.02
CA LEU A 48 13.44 10.56 -0.68
C LEU A 48 12.44 10.04 -1.71
N VAL A 49 12.84 9.97 -2.98
CA VAL A 49 12.10 9.21 -3.98
C VAL A 49 12.70 7.80 -4.07
N ILE A 50 11.84 6.79 -4.07
CA ILE A 50 12.23 5.38 -4.17
C ILE A 50 11.82 4.86 -5.55
N ARG A 51 12.80 4.45 -6.33
CA ARG A 51 12.60 3.81 -7.63
C ARG A 51 12.50 2.30 -7.42
N PHE A 52 11.28 1.76 -7.44
CA PHE A 52 11.02 0.32 -7.20
C PHE A 52 11.22 -0.52 -8.46
N SER A 53 10.96 0.03 -9.65
CA SER A 53 11.10 -0.66 -10.93
C SER A 53 11.14 0.37 -12.06
N PRO A 54 11.46 0.00 -13.31
CA PRO A 54 11.38 0.90 -14.47
C PRO A 54 10.00 1.55 -14.68
N ALA A 55 8.92 0.91 -14.22
CA ALA A 55 7.57 1.50 -14.26
C ALA A 55 7.45 2.79 -13.44
N HIS A 56 8.37 3.03 -12.49
CA HIS A 56 8.36 4.22 -11.61
C HIS A 56 9.15 5.42 -12.16
N ASP A 57 9.77 5.35 -13.34
CA ASP A 57 10.58 6.45 -13.89
C ASP A 57 9.78 7.77 -14.01
N LYS A 58 8.50 7.68 -14.37
CA LYS A 58 7.61 8.85 -14.40
C LYS A 58 7.34 9.42 -13.01
N ALA A 59 7.20 8.57 -12.01
CA ALA A 59 7.00 9.00 -10.62
C ALA A 59 8.26 9.67 -10.06
N VAL A 60 9.46 9.17 -10.40
CA VAL A 60 10.74 9.80 -10.05
C VAL A 60 10.85 11.20 -10.65
N ALA A 61 10.52 11.36 -11.93
CA ALA A 61 10.50 12.66 -12.58
C ALA A 61 9.50 13.62 -11.91
N ALA A 62 8.28 13.16 -11.63
CA ALA A 62 7.27 13.97 -10.94
C ALA A 62 7.71 14.38 -9.53
N ALA A 63 8.32 13.45 -8.76
CA ALA A 63 8.87 13.75 -7.44
C ALA A 63 9.98 14.80 -7.50
N THR A 64 10.82 14.75 -8.53
CA THR A 64 11.88 15.74 -8.75
C THR A 64 11.31 17.16 -8.97
N GLU A 65 10.28 17.27 -9.78
CA GLU A 65 9.63 18.57 -10.01
C GLU A 65 8.91 19.10 -8.76
N VAL A 66 8.22 18.23 -8.01
CA VAL A 66 7.58 18.59 -6.74
C VAL A 66 8.63 19.05 -5.72
N ALA A 67 9.74 18.33 -5.57
CA ALA A 67 10.81 18.71 -4.64
C ALA A 67 11.39 20.08 -4.94
N LYS A 68 11.60 20.40 -6.24
CA LYS A 68 12.02 21.74 -6.69
C LYS A 68 10.97 22.80 -6.34
N GLN A 69 9.71 22.54 -6.65
CA GLN A 69 8.61 23.47 -6.38
C GLN A 69 8.48 23.75 -4.87
N LEU A 70 8.63 22.75 -4.03
CA LEU A 70 8.51 22.88 -2.58
C LEU A 70 9.81 23.35 -1.90
N ASN A 71 10.88 23.51 -2.67
CA ASN A 71 12.22 23.87 -2.19
C ASN A 71 12.65 22.96 -1.03
N VAL A 72 12.69 21.64 -1.29
CA VAL A 72 13.19 20.62 -0.37
C VAL A 72 14.31 19.81 -1.03
N PRO A 73 15.39 19.44 -0.28
CA PRO A 73 16.39 18.52 -0.78
C PRO A 73 15.77 17.18 -1.17
N LEU A 74 16.19 16.61 -2.29
CA LEU A 74 15.71 15.31 -2.78
C LEU A 74 16.87 14.34 -2.92
N HIS A 75 16.71 13.17 -2.32
CA HIS A 75 17.55 11.99 -2.54
C HIS A 75 16.78 10.95 -3.37
N GLU A 76 17.52 10.08 -4.05
CA GLU A 76 16.96 8.95 -4.79
C GLU A 76 17.55 7.64 -4.28
N ALA A 77 16.69 6.61 -4.16
CA ALA A 77 17.11 5.25 -3.86
C ALA A 77 16.56 4.31 -4.95
N ASP A 78 17.42 3.60 -5.65
CA ASP A 78 17.04 2.51 -6.56
C ASP A 78 17.03 1.19 -5.78
N VAL A 79 15.87 0.58 -5.71
CA VAL A 79 15.64 -0.69 -5.02
C VAL A 79 15.06 -1.76 -5.96
N THR A 80 15.27 -1.62 -7.26
CA THR A 80 14.71 -2.46 -8.30
C THR A 80 14.97 -3.96 -8.05
N GLU A 81 16.20 -4.32 -7.69
CA GLU A 81 16.56 -5.72 -7.42
C GLU A 81 15.88 -6.25 -6.14
N LEU A 82 15.86 -5.45 -5.08
CA LEU A 82 15.21 -5.82 -3.82
C LEU A 82 13.69 -5.98 -4.03
N PHE A 83 13.07 -5.04 -4.74
CA PHE A 83 11.65 -5.05 -5.03
C PHE A 83 11.26 -6.24 -5.94
N GLU A 84 12.08 -6.56 -6.92
CA GLU A 84 11.88 -7.76 -7.74
C GLU A 84 11.90 -9.03 -6.89
N LYS A 85 12.90 -9.17 -6.03
CA LYS A 85 13.08 -10.36 -5.21
C LYS A 85 12.00 -10.54 -4.15
N ASP A 86 11.67 -9.47 -3.42
CA ASP A 86 10.88 -9.56 -2.19
C ASP A 86 9.40 -9.22 -2.40
N VAL A 87 9.03 -8.69 -3.58
CA VAL A 87 7.64 -8.29 -3.89
C VAL A 87 7.15 -8.89 -5.19
N ILE A 88 7.83 -8.65 -6.32
CA ILE A 88 7.31 -9.05 -7.63
C ILE A 88 7.37 -10.56 -7.83
N ALA A 89 8.50 -11.20 -7.53
CA ALA A 89 8.65 -12.64 -7.72
C ALA A 89 7.67 -13.44 -6.82
N PRO A 90 7.55 -13.15 -5.50
CA PRO A 90 6.53 -13.77 -4.65
C PRO A 90 5.09 -13.51 -5.13
N PHE A 91 4.78 -12.29 -5.57
CA PHE A 91 3.47 -11.96 -6.13
C PHE A 91 3.10 -12.87 -7.30
N CYS A 92 4.01 -13.06 -8.24
CA CYS A 92 3.78 -13.93 -9.39
C CYS A 92 3.64 -15.40 -8.97
N GLU A 93 4.49 -15.87 -8.06
CA GLU A 93 4.45 -17.25 -7.56
C GLU A 93 3.13 -17.54 -6.82
N GLU A 94 2.68 -16.66 -5.95
CA GLU A 94 1.43 -16.82 -5.20
C GLU A 94 0.22 -16.90 -6.14
N TYR A 95 0.10 -16.00 -7.11
CA TYR A 95 -0.97 -16.07 -8.10
C TYR A 95 -0.95 -17.39 -8.90
N CYS A 96 0.23 -17.85 -9.35
CA CYS A 96 0.35 -19.12 -10.06
C CYS A 96 0.01 -20.34 -9.21
N ASN A 97 0.02 -20.18 -7.89
CA ASN A 97 -0.41 -21.20 -6.93
C ASN A 97 -1.87 -21.04 -6.47
N GLY A 98 -2.63 -20.08 -7.04
CA GLY A 98 -4.03 -19.83 -6.69
C GLY A 98 -4.21 -19.05 -5.37
N ILE A 99 -3.16 -18.41 -4.88
CA ILE A 99 -3.21 -17.50 -3.74
C ILE A 99 -3.35 -16.07 -4.28
N THR A 100 -4.19 -15.25 -3.66
CA THR A 100 -4.31 -13.84 -4.03
C THR A 100 -3.40 -12.99 -3.14
N PRO A 101 -2.25 -12.53 -3.63
CA PRO A 101 -1.30 -11.77 -2.84
C PRO A 101 -1.75 -10.33 -2.59
N SER A 102 -1.24 -9.74 -1.51
CA SER A 102 -1.31 -8.31 -1.25
C SER A 102 0.11 -7.71 -1.27
N PRO A 103 0.62 -7.29 -2.43
CA PRO A 103 2.02 -6.88 -2.57
C PRO A 103 2.38 -5.67 -1.71
N CYS A 104 1.43 -4.77 -1.44
CA CYS A 104 1.67 -3.61 -0.57
C CYS A 104 1.98 -4.00 0.88
N VAL A 105 1.33 -5.07 1.39
CA VAL A 105 1.58 -5.60 2.74
C VAL A 105 3.01 -6.14 2.89
N MET A 106 3.57 -6.67 1.80
CA MET A 106 4.96 -7.14 1.76
C MET A 106 5.95 -6.00 1.48
N CYS A 107 5.62 -5.12 0.53
CA CYS A 107 6.45 -4.01 0.13
C CYS A 107 6.72 -3.03 1.28
N ASN A 108 5.70 -2.68 2.05
CA ASN A 108 5.85 -1.66 3.10
C ASN A 108 6.96 -2.01 4.10
N PRO A 109 6.93 -3.16 4.82
CA PRO A 109 7.99 -3.47 5.79
C PRO A 109 9.33 -3.86 5.13
N LEU A 110 9.31 -4.62 4.03
CA LEU A 110 10.52 -5.23 3.48
C LEU A 110 11.32 -4.29 2.56
N VAL A 111 10.63 -3.38 1.89
CA VAL A 111 11.26 -2.50 0.88
C VAL A 111 11.07 -1.02 1.23
N LYS A 112 9.84 -0.50 1.21
CA LYS A 112 9.58 0.94 1.30
C LYS A 112 10.09 1.55 2.61
N PHE A 113 9.55 1.13 3.75
CA PHE A 113 9.90 1.74 5.04
C PHE A 113 11.29 1.34 5.51
N LYS A 114 11.75 0.13 5.15
CA LYS A 114 13.15 -0.26 5.38
C LYS A 114 14.12 0.67 4.64
N THR A 115 13.90 0.90 3.34
CA THR A 115 14.76 1.81 2.54
C THR A 115 14.70 3.24 3.08
N LEU A 116 13.49 3.71 3.46
CA LEU A 116 13.32 5.04 4.01
C LEU A 116 14.06 5.20 5.35
N ALA A 117 13.99 4.21 6.23
CA ALA A 117 14.69 4.22 7.51
C ALA A 117 16.22 4.13 7.32
N ASP A 118 16.68 3.21 6.48
CA ASP A 118 18.13 3.06 6.16
C ASP A 118 18.70 4.36 5.56
N ALA A 119 17.94 5.07 4.75
CA ALA A 119 18.34 6.37 4.19
C ALA A 119 18.34 7.48 5.25
N ALA A 120 17.33 7.52 6.11
CA ALA A 120 17.24 8.49 7.20
C ALA A 120 18.43 8.32 8.18
N ASP A 121 18.78 7.09 8.52
CA ASP A 121 19.94 6.78 9.39
C ASP A 121 21.26 7.26 8.79
N LYS A 122 21.45 7.06 7.49
CA LYS A 122 22.64 7.56 6.76
C LYS A 122 22.74 9.09 6.75
N LEU A 123 21.59 9.77 6.78
CA LEU A 123 21.51 11.23 6.80
C LEU A 123 21.49 11.83 8.21
N GLY A 124 21.52 10.99 9.25
CA GLY A 124 21.38 11.42 10.65
C GLY A 124 20.01 12.03 10.95
N ILE A 125 18.96 11.54 10.28
CA ILE A 125 17.56 11.98 10.45
C ILE A 125 16.81 10.91 11.25
N HIS A 126 16.16 11.31 12.35
CA HIS A 126 15.40 10.36 13.17
C HIS A 126 14.03 10.07 12.58
N TYR A 127 13.24 11.09 12.26
CA TYR A 127 11.88 10.92 11.81
C TYR A 127 11.78 10.57 10.34
N ILE A 128 10.85 9.66 10.01
CA ILE A 128 10.48 9.30 8.65
C ILE A 128 8.99 9.56 8.45
N ALA A 129 8.58 9.90 7.23
CA ALA A 129 7.19 10.20 6.96
C ALA A 129 6.73 9.71 5.59
N SER A 130 5.43 9.53 5.44
CA SER A 130 4.83 9.21 4.15
C SER A 130 3.39 9.72 4.05
N GLY A 131 2.90 9.85 2.81
CA GLY A 131 1.52 10.27 2.51
C GLY A 131 0.49 9.15 2.60
N HIS A 132 0.66 8.15 3.48
CA HIS A 132 -0.37 7.13 3.69
C HIS A 132 -1.50 7.65 4.57
N TYR A 133 -2.72 7.25 4.23
CA TYR A 133 -3.93 7.46 5.05
C TYR A 133 -4.00 6.41 6.16
N ALA A 134 -3.25 6.62 7.21
CA ALA A 134 -3.28 5.88 8.46
C ALA A 134 -2.74 6.79 9.57
N ARG A 135 -2.85 6.37 10.82
CA ARG A 135 -2.28 7.07 11.98
C ARG A 135 -1.38 6.15 12.77
N VAL A 136 -0.46 6.73 13.50
CA VAL A 136 0.35 6.02 14.51
C VAL A 136 -0.08 6.53 15.87
N GLU A 137 -0.47 5.61 16.74
CA GLU A 137 -0.88 5.91 18.12
C GLU A 137 0.06 5.19 19.09
N GLU A 138 0.37 5.83 20.20
CA GLU A 138 1.17 5.23 21.27
C GLU A 138 0.28 4.91 22.46
N THR A 139 0.45 3.72 23.01
CA THR A 139 -0.18 3.30 24.26
C THR A 139 0.83 2.54 25.11
N ASP A 140 1.13 3.03 26.29
CA ASP A 140 2.07 2.41 27.24
C ASP A 140 3.46 2.11 26.63
N GLY A 141 3.97 3.00 25.78
CA GLY A 141 5.27 2.85 25.09
C GLY A 141 5.25 1.90 23.90
N VAL A 142 4.10 1.43 23.47
CA VAL A 142 3.91 0.59 22.29
C VAL A 142 3.19 1.38 21.19
N TYR A 143 3.75 1.37 19.99
CA TYR A 143 3.21 2.08 18.84
C TYR A 143 2.31 1.17 18.01
N HIS A 144 1.14 1.68 17.61
CA HIS A 144 0.12 0.96 16.86
C HIS A 144 -0.28 1.72 15.60
N ILE A 145 -0.58 0.97 14.53
CA ILE A 145 -1.25 1.55 13.37
C ILE A 145 -2.74 1.69 13.69
N ALA A 146 -3.26 2.90 13.55
CA ALA A 146 -4.67 3.22 13.68
C ALA A 146 -5.26 3.65 12.33
N LYS A 147 -6.58 3.56 12.21
CA LYS A 147 -7.32 3.97 11.00
C LYS A 147 -7.19 5.47 10.78
N ALA A 148 -7.14 5.87 9.50
CA ALA A 148 -7.24 7.27 9.12
C ALA A 148 -8.61 7.86 9.51
N ILE A 149 -8.68 9.21 9.59
CA ILE A 149 -9.95 9.93 9.73
C ILE A 149 -10.81 9.70 8.49
N SER A 150 -10.23 9.77 7.30
CA SER A 150 -10.92 9.48 6.04
C SER A 150 -11.14 7.99 5.84
N ALA A 151 -12.23 7.45 6.41
CA ALA A 151 -12.55 6.02 6.35
C ALA A 151 -12.57 5.42 4.93
N PRO A 152 -13.07 6.13 3.86
CA PRO A 152 -13.01 5.59 2.50
C PRO A 152 -11.58 5.50 1.92
N ARG A 153 -10.62 6.16 2.56
CA ARG A 153 -9.21 6.21 2.12
C ARG A 153 -8.27 5.46 3.05
N ASP A 154 -8.79 4.83 4.10
CA ASP A 154 -7.98 4.15 5.09
C ASP A 154 -7.03 3.12 4.46
N GLN A 155 -5.75 3.24 4.79
CA GLN A 155 -4.65 2.40 4.32
C GLN A 155 -3.97 1.65 5.48
N SER A 156 -4.54 1.68 6.67
CA SER A 156 -3.99 0.99 7.85
C SER A 156 -3.80 -0.50 7.61
N TYR A 157 -4.69 -1.12 6.80
CA TYR A 157 -4.65 -2.53 6.47
C TYR A 157 -3.38 -2.99 5.75
N MET A 158 -2.63 -2.09 5.11
CA MET A 158 -1.39 -2.45 4.42
C MET A 158 -0.12 -2.14 5.25
N LEU A 159 -0.28 -1.59 6.46
CA LEU A 159 0.82 -1.15 7.33
C LEU A 159 0.98 -2.00 8.60
N TYR A 160 0.07 -2.93 8.87
CA TYR A 160 0.03 -3.70 10.12
C TYR A 160 1.29 -4.54 10.41
N ARG A 161 2.13 -4.78 9.39
CA ARG A 161 3.38 -5.54 9.54
C ARG A 161 4.61 -4.67 9.83
N LEU A 162 4.44 -3.37 10.01
CA LEU A 162 5.55 -2.50 10.37
C LEU A 162 6.04 -2.79 11.80
N PRO A 163 7.36 -2.98 12.00
CA PRO A 163 7.92 -3.25 13.32
C PRO A 163 8.01 -1.98 14.17
N GLN A 164 8.19 -2.15 15.48
CA GLN A 164 8.20 -1.06 16.46
C GLN A 164 9.29 -0.01 16.23
N ASP A 165 10.47 -0.43 15.78
CA ASP A 165 11.59 0.46 15.45
C ASP A 165 11.27 1.40 14.26
N ILE A 166 10.37 1.00 13.39
CA ILE A 166 9.83 1.87 12.34
C ILE A 166 8.68 2.72 12.88
N LEU A 167 7.73 2.12 13.61
CA LEU A 167 6.53 2.82 14.07
C LEU A 167 6.85 4.00 15.00
N GLN A 168 7.82 3.86 15.92
CA GLN A 168 8.21 4.89 16.87
C GLN A 168 8.77 6.18 16.23
N ARG A 169 9.20 6.13 14.96
CA ARG A 169 9.76 7.25 14.22
C ARG A 169 8.93 7.64 13.00
N LEU A 170 7.80 6.98 12.77
CA LEU A 170 6.95 7.15 11.59
C LEU A 170 5.88 8.22 11.81
N LEU A 171 5.86 9.22 10.93
CA LEU A 171 4.84 10.25 10.88
C LEU A 171 3.94 10.04 9.67
N LEU A 172 2.62 10.06 9.89
CA LEU A 172 1.59 9.88 8.86
C LEU A 172 0.59 11.05 8.88
N PRO A 173 1.04 12.29 8.62
CA PRO A 173 0.22 13.47 8.84
C PRO A 173 -1.04 13.51 7.96
N VAL A 174 -1.02 12.91 6.78
CA VAL A 174 -2.18 12.84 5.88
C VAL A 174 -3.35 12.04 6.47
N GLY A 175 -3.07 11.10 7.36
CA GLY A 175 -4.09 10.30 8.05
C GLY A 175 -5.03 11.08 8.95
N GLU A 176 -4.68 12.32 9.32
CA GLU A 176 -5.48 13.22 10.16
C GLU A 176 -6.45 14.10 9.34
N PHE A 177 -6.52 13.93 8.03
CA PHE A 177 -7.31 14.79 7.15
C PHE A 177 -8.27 13.99 6.28
N GLU A 178 -9.38 14.62 5.90
CA GLU A 178 -10.24 14.12 4.84
C GLU A 178 -9.60 14.37 3.45
N LYS A 179 -9.89 13.52 2.48
CA LYS A 179 -9.32 13.65 1.13
C LYS A 179 -9.62 14.97 0.43
N PRO A 180 -10.83 15.58 0.58
CA PRO A 180 -11.10 16.91 0.04
C PRO A 180 -10.13 17.98 0.56
N ASP A 181 -9.80 17.95 1.87
CA ASP A 181 -8.90 18.93 2.48
C ASP A 181 -7.48 18.82 1.90
N ILE A 182 -7.00 17.57 1.70
CA ILE A 182 -5.71 17.31 1.06
C ILE A 182 -5.68 17.83 -0.38
N ARG A 183 -6.80 17.70 -1.13
CA ARG A 183 -6.89 18.24 -2.48
C ARG A 183 -6.96 19.77 -2.51
N GLU A 184 -7.61 20.39 -1.54
CA GLU A 184 -7.62 21.84 -1.38
C GLU A 184 -6.22 22.36 -1.08
N MET A 185 -5.51 21.78 -0.11
CA MET A 185 -4.10 22.11 0.17
C MET A 185 -3.23 21.97 -1.07
N ALA A 186 -3.42 20.92 -1.88
CA ALA A 186 -2.65 20.70 -3.10
C ALA A 186 -2.91 21.81 -4.16
N LYS A 187 -4.15 22.29 -4.27
CA LYS A 187 -4.51 23.42 -5.14
C LYS A 187 -3.88 24.71 -4.67
N ASP A 188 -3.92 24.99 -3.37
CA ASP A 188 -3.28 26.18 -2.77
C ASP A 188 -1.76 26.18 -2.99
N MET A 189 -1.16 24.99 -3.03
CA MET A 189 0.25 24.81 -3.39
C MET A 189 0.52 24.90 -4.88
N HIS A 190 -0.51 25.06 -5.73
CA HIS A 190 -0.41 25.03 -7.18
C HIS A 190 0.29 23.80 -7.77
N LEU A 191 0.08 22.64 -7.14
CA LEU A 191 0.64 21.39 -7.63
C LEU A 191 -0.03 20.98 -8.93
N ALA A 192 0.78 20.64 -9.94
CA ALA A 192 0.29 20.16 -11.23
C ALA A 192 -0.54 18.87 -11.10
N SER A 193 -0.28 18.08 -10.05
CA SER A 193 -0.99 16.85 -9.75
C SER A 193 -2.27 17.03 -8.92
N ALA A 194 -2.67 18.26 -8.54
CA ALA A 194 -3.79 18.51 -7.63
C ALA A 194 -5.11 17.86 -8.09
N ASP A 195 -5.36 17.86 -9.40
CA ASP A 195 -6.54 17.24 -10.01
C ASP A 195 -6.28 15.85 -10.61
N ALA A 196 -5.07 15.28 -10.41
CA ALA A 196 -4.77 13.94 -10.88
C ALA A 196 -5.63 12.88 -10.18
N PRO A 197 -6.09 11.84 -10.90
CA PRO A 197 -6.80 10.74 -10.28
C PRO A 197 -5.89 10.00 -9.29
N ASP A 198 -6.49 9.46 -8.23
CA ASP A 198 -5.75 8.63 -7.29
C ASP A 198 -5.32 7.32 -7.97
N SER A 199 -4.12 6.85 -7.67
CA SER A 199 -3.65 5.54 -8.13
C SER A 199 -4.47 4.44 -7.42
N GLN A 200 -5.18 3.63 -8.20
CA GLN A 200 -6.00 2.52 -7.68
C GLN A 200 -5.39 1.15 -8.01
N GLU A 201 -4.39 1.12 -8.88
CA GLU A 201 -3.80 -0.10 -9.39
C GLU A 201 -2.50 -0.44 -8.64
N ILE A 202 -2.06 -1.69 -8.80
CA ILE A 202 -0.75 -2.14 -8.31
C ILE A 202 0.34 -1.34 -9.02
N CYS A 203 1.21 -0.69 -8.27
CA CYS A 203 2.15 0.33 -8.77
C CYS A 203 3.12 -0.15 -9.87
N PHE A 204 3.37 -1.46 -9.97
CA PHE A 204 4.21 -2.06 -11.02
C PHE A 204 3.41 -2.70 -12.16
N ILE A 205 2.06 -2.64 -12.11
CA ILE A 205 1.15 -3.15 -13.15
C ILE A 205 0.23 -2.00 -13.59
N PRO A 206 0.72 -1.08 -14.40
CA PRO A 206 0.04 0.19 -14.68
C PRO A 206 -1.28 0.04 -15.47
N ASN A 207 -1.50 -1.08 -16.14
CA ASN A 207 -2.73 -1.39 -16.88
C ASN A 207 -3.73 -2.23 -16.06
N GLY A 208 -3.40 -2.61 -14.82
CA GLY A 208 -4.24 -3.41 -13.94
C GLY A 208 -4.41 -4.89 -14.37
N ASP A 209 -3.81 -5.32 -15.49
CA ASP A 209 -3.89 -6.70 -15.97
C ASP A 209 -2.73 -7.53 -15.41
N TYR A 210 -2.93 -8.06 -14.20
CA TYR A 210 -1.93 -8.89 -13.53
C TYR A 210 -1.75 -10.25 -14.20
N ALA A 211 -2.76 -10.82 -14.86
CA ALA A 211 -2.63 -12.08 -15.55
C ALA A 211 -1.73 -11.93 -16.80
N GLU A 212 -1.93 -10.86 -17.57
CA GLU A 212 -1.02 -10.52 -18.69
C GLU A 212 0.39 -10.21 -18.19
N TYR A 213 0.51 -9.49 -17.08
CA TYR A 213 1.81 -9.20 -16.46
C TYR A 213 2.56 -10.50 -16.10
N ILE A 214 1.92 -11.44 -15.39
CA ILE A 214 2.51 -12.74 -15.03
C ILE A 214 2.93 -13.51 -16.28
N LYS A 215 2.07 -13.56 -17.28
CA LYS A 215 2.34 -14.23 -18.56
C LYS A 215 3.53 -13.61 -19.30
N SER A 216 3.63 -12.28 -19.31
CA SER A 216 4.74 -11.56 -19.96
C SER A 216 6.11 -11.88 -19.33
N ARG A 217 6.12 -12.36 -18.08
CA ARG A 217 7.33 -12.80 -17.37
C ARG A 217 7.71 -14.25 -17.66
N GLY A 218 6.99 -14.93 -18.55
CA GLY A 218 7.26 -16.32 -18.92
C GLY A 218 6.87 -17.33 -17.83
N ILE A 219 6.08 -16.94 -16.84
CA ILE A 219 5.63 -17.82 -15.77
C ILE A 219 4.32 -18.49 -16.22
N ALA A 220 4.29 -19.82 -16.16
CA ALA A 220 3.11 -20.59 -16.49
C ALA A 220 2.28 -20.86 -15.23
N ALA A 221 1.05 -20.36 -15.20
CA ALA A 221 0.11 -20.67 -14.14
C ALA A 221 -0.53 -22.06 -14.32
N LYS A 222 -1.05 -22.61 -13.23
CA LYS A 222 -1.72 -23.91 -13.24
C LYS A 222 -3.00 -23.85 -14.07
N GLN A 223 -3.14 -24.81 -14.96
CA GLN A 223 -4.37 -25.05 -15.73
C GLN A 223 -5.23 -26.05 -14.97
N GLY A 224 -6.54 -25.99 -15.16
CA GLY A 224 -7.47 -26.91 -14.52
C GLY A 224 -8.90 -26.72 -15.03
N ARG A 225 -9.85 -27.21 -14.27
CA ARG A 225 -11.26 -27.22 -14.62
C ARG A 225 -12.09 -26.50 -13.55
N PHE A 226 -13.22 -25.97 -13.96
CA PHE A 226 -14.24 -25.54 -13.02
C PHE A 226 -15.02 -26.76 -12.51
N ILE A 227 -15.08 -26.90 -11.20
CA ILE A 227 -15.89 -27.90 -10.51
C ILE A 227 -17.11 -27.20 -9.91
N GLY A 228 -18.28 -27.55 -10.38
CA GLY A 228 -19.54 -26.96 -9.97
C GLY A 228 -19.95 -27.29 -8.54
N PRO A 229 -21.00 -26.61 -8.00
CA PRO A 229 -21.48 -26.79 -6.63
C PRO A 229 -21.85 -28.25 -6.27
N LYS A 230 -22.25 -29.05 -7.26
CA LYS A 230 -22.60 -30.48 -7.08
C LYS A 230 -21.47 -31.44 -7.45
N GLY A 231 -20.25 -30.92 -7.70
CA GLY A 231 -19.08 -31.68 -8.08
C GLY A 231 -18.98 -31.99 -9.59
N GLU A 232 -19.85 -31.42 -10.41
CA GLU A 232 -19.85 -31.57 -11.85
C GLU A 232 -18.72 -30.76 -12.51
N ASP A 233 -18.21 -31.31 -13.59
CA ASP A 233 -17.20 -30.66 -14.43
C ASP A 233 -17.87 -29.65 -15.37
N LEU A 234 -17.53 -28.36 -15.20
CA LEU A 234 -18.09 -27.23 -15.96
C LEU A 234 -17.14 -26.70 -17.05
N GLY A 235 -16.06 -27.42 -17.32
CA GLY A 235 -15.12 -27.09 -18.39
C GLY A 235 -13.80 -26.50 -17.90
N ALA A 236 -12.89 -26.29 -18.85
CA ALA A 236 -11.56 -25.73 -18.56
C ALA A 236 -11.64 -24.22 -18.29
N HIS A 237 -10.78 -23.74 -17.40
CA HIS A 237 -10.61 -22.30 -17.15
C HIS A 237 -9.34 -21.75 -17.86
N LYS A 238 -9.12 -20.43 -17.79
CA LYS A 238 -8.02 -19.73 -18.49
C LYS A 238 -6.66 -19.84 -17.81
N GLY A 239 -6.61 -20.34 -16.58
CA GLY A 239 -5.46 -20.36 -15.69
C GLY A 239 -5.86 -19.79 -14.33
N VAL A 240 -5.28 -20.33 -13.23
CA VAL A 240 -5.66 -19.95 -11.86
C VAL A 240 -5.40 -18.48 -11.56
N GLU A 241 -4.46 -17.84 -12.24
CA GLU A 241 -4.07 -16.43 -12.11
C GLU A 241 -5.19 -15.44 -12.48
N HIS A 242 -6.22 -15.91 -13.17
CA HIS A 242 -7.38 -15.10 -13.54
C HIS A 242 -8.47 -15.09 -12.46
N TYR A 243 -8.31 -15.83 -11.36
CA TYR A 243 -9.38 -16.07 -10.41
C TYR A 243 -8.95 -15.81 -8.97
N THR A 244 -9.90 -15.31 -8.19
CA THR A 244 -9.73 -15.01 -6.77
C THR A 244 -10.91 -15.61 -5.99
N VAL A 245 -10.66 -16.16 -4.82
CA VAL A 245 -11.71 -16.67 -3.93
C VAL A 245 -12.71 -15.54 -3.62
N GLY A 246 -14.03 -15.83 -3.71
CA GLY A 246 -15.12 -14.87 -3.63
C GLY A 246 -15.47 -14.17 -4.94
N GLN A 247 -14.69 -14.36 -6.02
CA GLN A 247 -14.98 -13.75 -7.31
C GLN A 247 -16.29 -14.27 -7.91
N ARG A 248 -17.15 -13.34 -8.33
CA ARG A 248 -18.41 -13.63 -9.07
C ARG A 248 -18.30 -13.23 -10.55
N ARG A 249 -17.80 -12.01 -10.80
CA ARG A 249 -17.72 -11.48 -12.17
C ARG A 249 -16.51 -12.04 -12.90
N GLY A 250 -16.67 -12.31 -14.20
CA GLY A 250 -15.56 -12.79 -15.03
C GLY A 250 -15.25 -14.28 -14.88
N VAL A 251 -16.00 -15.05 -14.08
CA VAL A 251 -15.85 -16.53 -13.99
C VAL A 251 -16.13 -17.19 -15.34
N GLY A 252 -17.14 -16.68 -16.09
CA GLY A 252 -17.39 -17.15 -17.45
C GLY A 252 -18.12 -18.50 -17.54
N VAL A 253 -18.72 -18.96 -16.44
CA VAL A 253 -19.50 -20.20 -16.38
C VAL A 253 -20.99 -19.89 -16.37
N ALA A 254 -21.77 -20.54 -17.25
CA ALA A 254 -23.23 -20.47 -17.23
C ALA A 254 -23.79 -21.60 -16.36
N TYR A 255 -24.38 -21.27 -15.21
CA TYR A 255 -24.88 -22.26 -14.24
C TYR A 255 -26.37 -22.12 -13.93
N GLY A 256 -27.09 -21.18 -14.56
CA GLY A 256 -28.53 -20.92 -14.28
C GLY A 256 -28.76 -19.98 -13.10
N GLU A 257 -27.85 -19.90 -12.16
CA GLU A 257 -27.81 -18.97 -11.03
C GLU A 257 -26.36 -18.43 -10.83
N PRO A 258 -26.18 -17.32 -10.10
CA PRO A 258 -24.85 -16.78 -9.85
C PRO A 258 -23.94 -17.76 -9.10
N VAL A 259 -22.76 -17.98 -9.64
CA VAL A 259 -21.71 -18.78 -8.98
C VAL A 259 -20.52 -17.92 -8.57
N PHE A 260 -19.82 -18.37 -7.55
CA PHE A 260 -18.68 -17.71 -6.93
C PHE A 260 -17.50 -18.69 -6.88
N VAL A 261 -16.30 -18.19 -6.99
CA VAL A 261 -15.08 -18.97 -6.73
C VAL A 261 -15.02 -19.29 -5.23
N LYS A 262 -15.21 -20.55 -4.87
CA LYS A 262 -15.17 -21.02 -3.48
C LYS A 262 -13.75 -21.37 -3.04
N ALA A 263 -13.01 -22.05 -3.91
CA ALA A 263 -11.64 -22.45 -3.62
C ALA A 263 -10.86 -22.64 -4.93
N ILE A 264 -9.55 -22.43 -4.88
CA ILE A 264 -8.58 -22.83 -5.90
C ILE A 264 -7.81 -23.99 -5.31
N LEU A 265 -7.89 -25.15 -5.96
CA LEU A 265 -7.34 -26.40 -5.45
C LEU A 265 -5.86 -26.57 -5.83
N PRO A 266 -5.07 -27.35 -5.07
CA PRO A 266 -3.64 -27.55 -5.36
C PRO A 266 -3.34 -28.13 -6.74
N ASN A 267 -4.28 -28.89 -7.32
CA ASN A 267 -4.16 -29.45 -8.68
C ASN A 267 -4.48 -28.43 -9.77
N GLY A 268 -4.90 -27.21 -9.42
CA GLY A 268 -5.28 -26.15 -10.34
C GLY A 268 -6.78 -26.08 -10.64
N ASP A 269 -7.61 -27.01 -10.17
CA ASP A 269 -9.06 -26.91 -10.35
C ASP A 269 -9.67 -25.78 -9.50
N ILE A 270 -10.74 -25.18 -10.00
CA ILE A 270 -11.46 -24.10 -9.33
C ILE A 270 -12.83 -24.60 -8.93
N GLN A 271 -13.05 -24.72 -7.62
CA GLN A 271 -14.34 -25.07 -7.06
C GLN A 271 -15.24 -23.85 -7.02
N LEU A 272 -16.45 -24.01 -7.56
CA LEU A 272 -17.48 -22.99 -7.53
C LEU A 272 -18.56 -23.34 -6.49
N SER A 273 -19.21 -22.29 -5.95
CA SER A 273 -20.38 -22.40 -5.06
C SER A 273 -21.49 -21.50 -5.54
N VAL A 274 -22.71 -21.78 -5.12
CA VAL A 274 -23.82 -20.84 -5.22
C VAL A 274 -23.75 -19.81 -4.09
N GLY A 275 -24.52 -18.71 -4.19
CA GLY A 275 -24.41 -17.60 -3.24
C GLY A 275 -24.67 -18.01 -1.79
N GLY A 276 -23.79 -17.57 -0.89
CA GLY A 276 -23.81 -17.85 0.54
C GLY A 276 -22.90 -19.00 0.99
N GLU A 277 -22.51 -19.90 0.09
CA GLU A 277 -21.62 -21.03 0.40
C GLU A 277 -20.11 -20.68 0.29
N GLU A 278 -19.79 -19.51 -0.23
CA GLU A 278 -18.42 -18.99 -0.33
C GLU A 278 -17.87 -18.44 1.00
N PHE A 279 -18.73 -18.30 2.00
CA PHE A 279 -18.33 -17.79 3.33
C PHE A 279 -17.86 -18.92 4.24
N TYR A 280 -16.90 -18.59 5.08
CA TYR A 280 -16.32 -19.48 6.09
C TYR A 280 -16.63 -18.96 7.48
N SER A 281 -16.89 -19.87 8.43
CA SER A 281 -17.12 -19.54 9.84
C SER A 281 -15.86 -19.27 10.65
N GLY A 282 -14.70 -19.52 10.06
CA GLY A 282 -13.41 -19.35 10.72
C GLY A 282 -12.27 -19.13 9.73
N ILE A 283 -11.18 -18.58 10.23
CA ILE A 283 -9.96 -18.33 9.48
C ILE A 283 -8.76 -18.81 10.31
N THR A 284 -7.80 -19.45 9.66
CA THR A 284 -6.51 -19.79 10.27
C THR A 284 -5.48 -18.76 9.83
N LEU A 285 -4.83 -18.11 10.79
CA LEU A 285 -3.77 -17.15 10.54
C LEU A 285 -2.41 -17.82 10.73
N THR A 286 -1.45 -17.49 9.85
CA THR A 286 -0.05 -17.89 9.94
C THR A 286 0.85 -16.67 9.92
N ASN A 287 2.04 -16.76 10.49
CA ASN A 287 3.02 -15.65 10.52
C ASN A 287 2.44 -14.36 11.10
N THR A 288 1.66 -14.47 12.16
CA THR A 288 1.01 -13.34 12.82
C THR A 288 2.06 -12.41 13.42
N VAL A 289 1.90 -11.10 13.18
CA VAL A 289 2.69 -10.05 13.81
C VAL A 289 1.87 -9.42 14.93
N PHE A 290 2.42 -9.45 16.14
CA PHE A 290 1.84 -8.78 17.29
C PHE A 290 2.60 -7.47 17.52
N THR A 291 1.88 -6.38 17.72
CA THR A 291 2.47 -5.05 17.98
C THR A 291 2.79 -4.85 19.47
N SER A 292 2.22 -5.68 20.33
CA SER A 292 2.52 -5.70 21.77
C SER A 292 2.67 -7.15 22.25
N ASN A 293 3.43 -7.34 23.32
CA ASN A 293 3.41 -8.60 24.07
C ASN A 293 2.09 -8.65 24.84
N VAL A 294 1.15 -9.46 24.38
CA VAL A 294 -0.09 -9.75 25.07
C VAL A 294 0.19 -10.75 26.18
#